data_5b104f8f7779effcf076a8b74ee7931e
#
_entry.id   5b104f8f7779effcf076a8b74ee7931e
#
_cell.length_a   1.000
_cell.length_b   1.000
_cell.length_c   1.000
_cell.angle_alpha   90.00
_cell.angle_beta   90.00
_cell.angle_gamma   90.00
#
_symmetry.space_group_name_H-M   'P 1'
#
loop_
_entity.id
_entity.type
_entity.pdbx_description
1 polymer ?
#
loop_
_entity_poly.entity_id
_entity_poly.type
_entity_poly.pdbx_seq_one_letter_code
_entity_poly.pdbx_strand_id
1 'polypeptide(L)'
;MQRAPVRPVLVVVGSLSGVAREQVRRLVEAYGEVDVPVHGKKPNTVQKAVGAAREALAGRTCAVVRSPEEMAASSESTLRSLAEVAALLSEEGLFEGLVLTGGATAVEVARRLGASGIRLEGEVETGVPMGVLVGPRPYPVVTKAGGFGRPDTLEGAVEALSGEERNT
;
A
#
# COMPACT_ATOMS: atom_id res chain seq x y z
N MET A 1 0.01 21.72 -8.63
CA MET A 1 1.46 21.48 -8.74
C MET A 1 1.68 20.02 -9.06
N GLN A 2 2.33 19.74 -10.16
CA GLN A 2 2.64 18.35 -10.52
C GLN A 2 3.82 17.85 -9.66
N ARG A 3 3.61 16.75 -9.00
CA ARG A 3 4.66 16.05 -8.27
C ARG A 3 5.52 15.25 -9.24
N ALA A 4 6.82 15.19 -9.01
CA ALA A 4 7.70 14.27 -9.74
C ALA A 4 7.24 12.82 -9.51
N PRO A 5 7.18 11.99 -10.55
CA PRO A 5 6.81 10.58 -10.40
C PRO A 5 7.75 9.83 -9.46
N VAL A 6 7.20 8.93 -8.65
CA VAL A 6 7.97 8.07 -7.74
C VAL A 6 7.64 6.61 -8.01
N ARG A 7 8.65 5.78 -8.12
CA ARG A 7 8.58 4.33 -8.38
C ARG A 7 9.70 3.60 -7.68
N PRO A 8 9.48 2.37 -7.22
CA PRO A 8 8.19 1.68 -7.18
C PRO A 8 7.31 2.15 -6.04
N VAL A 9 6.03 1.77 -6.08
CA VAL A 9 5.02 2.11 -5.08
C VAL A 9 4.67 0.86 -4.26
N LEU A 10 4.70 0.98 -2.94
CA LEU A 10 4.21 -0.06 -2.04
C LEU A 10 2.75 0.21 -1.71
N VAL A 11 1.89 -0.75 -1.99
CA VAL A 11 0.45 -0.70 -1.66
C VAL A 11 0.21 -1.62 -0.47
N VAL A 12 -0.31 -1.08 0.62
CA VAL A 12 -0.61 -1.85 1.84
C VAL A 12 -2.12 -1.87 2.05
N VAL A 13 -2.72 -3.05 2.05
CA VAL A 13 -4.16 -3.24 2.14
C VAL A 13 -4.51 -4.07 3.36
N GLY A 14 -4.97 -3.42 4.42
CA GLY A 14 -5.44 -4.10 5.63
C GLY A 14 -6.94 -4.39 5.63
N SER A 15 -7.69 -3.77 4.73
CA SER A 15 -9.14 -3.96 4.64
C SER A 15 -9.50 -5.30 4.03
N LEU A 16 -10.54 -5.95 4.61
CA LEU A 16 -11.12 -7.20 4.10
C LEU A 16 -12.48 -6.95 3.43
N SER A 17 -12.86 -5.71 3.16
CA SER A 17 -14.10 -5.38 2.47
C SER A 17 -14.11 -5.94 1.05
N GLY A 18 -15.31 -6.21 0.52
CA GLY A 18 -15.46 -6.64 -0.88
C GLY A 18 -14.94 -5.58 -1.86
N VAL A 19 -15.10 -4.31 -1.52
CA VAL A 19 -14.59 -3.18 -2.31
C VAL A 19 -13.06 -3.23 -2.41
N ALA A 20 -12.38 -3.39 -1.29
CA ALA A 20 -10.92 -3.46 -1.26
C ALA A 20 -10.39 -4.68 -2.03
N ARG A 21 -11.03 -5.84 -1.88
CA ARG A 21 -10.65 -7.06 -2.60
C ARG A 21 -10.76 -6.89 -4.12
N GLU A 22 -11.85 -6.29 -4.59
CA GLU A 22 -12.03 -6.00 -6.02
C GLU A 22 -10.98 -5.02 -6.54
N GLN A 23 -10.66 -4.00 -5.76
CA GLN A 23 -9.62 -3.04 -6.11
C GLN A 23 -8.24 -3.68 -6.23
N VAL A 24 -7.89 -4.59 -5.30
CA VAL A 24 -6.64 -5.36 -5.37
C VAL A 24 -6.62 -6.25 -6.61
N ARG A 25 -7.72 -6.96 -6.89
CA ARG A 25 -7.81 -7.82 -8.06
C ARG A 25 -7.54 -7.03 -9.35
N ARG A 26 -8.16 -5.87 -9.48
CA ARG A 26 -7.96 -4.98 -10.64
C ARG A 26 -6.53 -4.49 -10.75
N LEU A 27 -5.93 -4.15 -9.61
CA LEU A 27 -4.54 -3.69 -9.56
C LEU A 27 -3.56 -4.80 -10.02
N VAL A 28 -3.78 -6.02 -9.56
CA VAL A 28 -2.98 -7.18 -9.96
C VAL A 28 -3.12 -7.47 -11.46
N GLU A 29 -4.33 -7.37 -12.00
CA GLU A 29 -4.55 -7.50 -13.45
C GLU A 29 -3.78 -6.44 -14.26
N ALA A 30 -3.75 -5.20 -13.75
CA ALA A 30 -3.11 -4.09 -14.45
C ALA A 30 -1.57 -4.16 -14.41
N TYR A 31 -0.99 -4.61 -13.31
CA TYR A 31 0.46 -4.56 -13.07
C TYR A 31 1.14 -5.93 -12.99
N GLY A 32 0.37 -7.02 -13.09
CA GLY A 32 0.89 -8.39 -13.05
C GLY A 32 1.03 -8.95 -11.63
N GLU A 33 1.88 -9.96 -11.46
CA GLU A 33 2.05 -10.68 -10.20
C GLU A 33 2.74 -9.83 -9.12
N VAL A 34 1.96 -8.96 -8.48
CA VAL A 34 2.44 -8.05 -7.46
C VAL A 34 1.82 -8.31 -6.08
N ASP A 35 1.01 -9.37 -5.95
CA ASP A 35 0.17 -9.63 -4.78
C ASP A 35 0.88 -10.50 -3.73
N VAL A 36 1.01 -9.98 -2.52
CA VAL A 36 1.71 -10.65 -1.41
C VAL A 36 0.80 -10.68 -0.17
N PRO A 37 0.10 -11.80 0.10
CA PRO A 37 -0.68 -11.94 1.32
C PRO A 37 0.22 -12.10 2.54
N VAL A 38 -0.18 -11.50 3.68
CA VAL A 38 0.55 -11.55 4.94
C VAL A 38 -0.32 -12.20 6.02
N HIS A 39 0.07 -13.39 6.44
CA HIS A 39 -0.66 -14.17 7.46
C HIS A 39 -0.04 -13.94 8.84
N GLY A 40 -0.55 -12.97 9.58
CA GLY A 40 0.06 -12.46 10.80
C GLY A 40 0.33 -13.48 11.94
N LYS A 41 -0.27 -14.67 11.87
CA LYS A 41 -0.07 -15.73 12.88
C LYS A 41 0.82 -16.87 12.41
N LYS A 42 1.20 -16.90 11.14
CA LYS A 42 2.05 -17.96 10.59
C LYS A 42 3.53 -17.66 10.86
N PRO A 43 4.34 -18.70 11.19
CA PRO A 43 5.79 -18.52 11.36
C PRO A 43 6.44 -17.94 10.12
N ASN A 44 7.40 -17.06 10.30
CA ASN A 44 8.18 -16.44 9.23
C ASN A 44 7.36 -15.68 8.18
N THR A 45 6.12 -15.27 8.53
CA THR A 45 5.24 -14.58 7.59
C THR A 45 5.83 -13.25 7.12
N VAL A 46 6.44 -12.50 8.01
CA VAL A 46 7.05 -11.19 7.68
C VAL A 46 8.24 -11.38 6.74
N GLN A 47 9.14 -12.31 7.04
CA GLN A 47 10.33 -12.59 6.23
C GLN A 47 9.95 -13.06 4.82
N LYS A 48 8.96 -13.95 4.70
CA LYS A 48 8.44 -14.43 3.41
C LYS A 48 7.82 -13.30 2.60
N ALA A 49 7.01 -12.46 3.26
CA ALA A 49 6.38 -11.32 2.61
C ALA A 49 7.40 -10.28 2.13
N VAL A 50 8.40 -9.99 2.96
CA VAL A 50 9.49 -9.08 2.57
C VAL A 50 10.24 -9.60 1.35
N GLY A 51 10.57 -10.91 1.31
CA GLY A 51 11.23 -11.53 0.16
C GLY A 51 10.42 -11.44 -1.12
N ALA A 52 9.13 -11.79 -1.05
CA ALA A 52 8.23 -11.72 -2.20
C ALA A 52 8.01 -10.26 -2.68
N ALA A 53 7.82 -9.34 -1.75
CA ALA A 53 7.65 -7.92 -2.08
C ALA A 53 8.92 -7.32 -2.68
N ARG A 54 10.09 -7.69 -2.17
CA ARG A 54 11.37 -7.26 -2.73
C ARG A 54 11.50 -7.66 -4.21
N GLU A 55 11.17 -8.89 -4.55
CA GLU A 55 11.17 -9.36 -5.95
C GLU A 55 10.18 -8.57 -6.81
N ALA A 56 8.96 -8.37 -6.31
CA ALA A 56 7.95 -7.62 -7.04
C ALA A 56 8.38 -6.16 -7.27
N LEU A 57 8.90 -5.49 -6.23
CA LEU A 57 9.34 -4.09 -6.32
C LEU A 57 10.55 -3.91 -7.24
N ALA A 58 11.42 -4.91 -7.36
CA ALA A 58 12.61 -4.83 -8.21
C ALA A 58 12.29 -4.78 -9.70
N GLY A 59 11.19 -5.38 -10.14
CA GLY A 59 10.87 -5.49 -11.57
C GLY A 59 9.54 -4.87 -11.99
N ARG A 60 8.81 -4.23 -11.06
CA ARG A 60 7.45 -3.76 -11.34
C ARG A 60 7.22 -2.35 -10.79
N THR A 61 6.14 -1.72 -11.23
CA THR A 61 5.74 -0.37 -10.78
C THR A 61 5.27 -0.36 -9.33
N CYS A 62 4.66 -1.46 -8.86
CA CYS A 62 4.17 -1.57 -7.49
C CYS A 62 4.22 -3.01 -6.98
N ALA A 63 4.08 -3.15 -5.67
CA ALA A 63 3.75 -4.41 -5.01
C ALA A 63 2.64 -4.18 -4.01
N VAL A 64 1.79 -5.19 -3.81
CA VAL A 64 0.68 -5.14 -2.84
C VAL A 64 0.99 -6.11 -1.72
N VAL A 65 1.06 -5.61 -0.49
CA VAL A 65 1.05 -6.44 0.71
C VAL A 65 -0.30 -6.28 1.40
N ARG A 66 -0.95 -7.38 1.72
CA ARG A 66 -2.34 -7.35 2.15
C ARG A 66 -2.72 -8.41 3.18
N SER A 67 -3.80 -8.17 3.89
CA SER A 67 -4.47 -9.18 4.70
C SER A 67 -4.97 -10.32 3.81
N PRO A 68 -4.87 -11.59 4.26
CA PRO A 68 -5.34 -12.72 3.46
C PRO A 68 -6.86 -12.73 3.32
N GLU A 69 -7.35 -13.21 2.17
CA GLU A 69 -8.79 -13.22 1.86
C GLU A 69 -9.63 -14.13 2.75
N GLU A 70 -9.05 -15.18 3.26
CA GLU A 70 -9.71 -16.17 4.12
C GLU A 70 -10.01 -15.68 5.54
N MET A 71 -9.56 -14.50 5.91
CA MET A 71 -9.85 -13.93 7.23
C MET A 71 -11.19 -13.22 7.24
N ALA A 72 -12.01 -13.47 8.27
CA ALA A 72 -13.29 -12.79 8.46
C ALA A 72 -13.12 -11.34 8.93
N ALA A 73 -12.03 -11.06 9.65
CA ALA A 73 -11.67 -9.73 10.09
C ALA A 73 -10.15 -9.61 10.21
N SER A 74 -9.62 -8.43 9.93
CA SER A 74 -8.20 -8.17 10.10
C SER A 74 -7.85 -8.21 11.58
N SER A 75 -6.92 -9.07 11.96
CA SER A 75 -6.44 -9.16 13.33
C SER A 75 -5.38 -8.10 13.61
N GLU A 76 -5.23 -7.73 14.87
CA GLU A 76 -4.18 -6.81 15.31
C GLU A 76 -2.78 -7.32 14.93
N SER A 77 -2.56 -8.64 15.04
CA SER A 77 -1.29 -9.26 14.65
C SER A 77 -1.02 -9.12 13.14
N THR A 78 -2.06 -9.23 12.30
CA THR A 78 -1.92 -9.02 10.84
C THR A 78 -1.57 -7.57 10.54
N LEU A 79 -2.23 -6.60 11.19
CA LEU A 79 -1.92 -5.18 11.01
C LEU A 79 -0.48 -4.85 11.40
N ARG A 80 -0.01 -5.39 12.52
CA ARG A 80 1.39 -5.23 12.96
C ARG A 80 2.36 -5.86 11.97
N SER A 81 2.05 -7.04 11.44
CA SER A 81 2.89 -7.70 10.44
C SER A 81 2.95 -6.92 9.14
N LEU A 82 1.83 -6.37 8.67
CA LEU A 82 1.81 -5.50 7.49
C LEU A 82 2.70 -4.27 7.68
N ALA A 83 2.60 -3.63 8.84
CA ALA A 83 3.43 -2.47 9.16
C ALA A 83 4.91 -2.81 9.28
N GLU A 84 5.24 -3.98 9.85
CA GLU A 84 6.61 -4.47 9.93
C GLU A 84 7.21 -4.75 8.55
N VAL A 85 6.44 -5.37 7.65
CA VAL A 85 6.86 -5.58 6.25
C VAL A 85 7.18 -4.23 5.60
N ALA A 86 6.28 -3.26 5.72
CA ALA A 86 6.51 -1.93 5.16
C ALA A 86 7.77 -1.26 5.73
N ALA A 87 7.99 -1.38 7.03
CA ALA A 87 9.16 -0.80 7.69
C ALA A 87 10.47 -1.44 7.21
N LEU A 88 10.52 -2.76 7.09
CA LEU A 88 11.69 -3.48 6.62
C LEU A 88 12.01 -3.14 5.15
N LEU A 89 11.00 -3.08 4.29
CA LEU A 89 11.18 -2.66 2.90
C LEU A 89 11.66 -1.21 2.82
N SER A 90 11.18 -0.34 3.70
CA SER A 90 11.62 1.05 3.81
C SER A 90 13.09 1.16 4.21
N GLU A 91 13.52 0.37 5.19
CA GLU A 91 14.93 0.33 5.62
C GLU A 91 15.87 -0.07 4.48
N GLU A 92 15.43 -0.94 3.60
CA GLU A 92 16.19 -1.35 2.41
C GLU A 92 16.07 -0.37 1.24
N GLY A 93 15.24 0.67 1.36
CA GLY A 93 15.05 1.67 0.30
C GLY A 93 14.36 1.14 -0.96
N LEU A 94 13.46 0.17 -0.81
CA LEU A 94 12.90 -0.58 -1.95
C LEU A 94 11.66 0.05 -2.59
N PHE A 95 11.10 1.10 -2.00
CA PHE A 95 9.98 1.83 -2.58
C PHE A 95 10.12 3.33 -2.35
N GLU A 96 9.46 4.12 -3.18
CA GLU A 96 9.51 5.58 -3.11
C GLU A 96 8.15 6.25 -2.92
N GLY A 97 7.07 5.48 -2.97
CA GLY A 97 5.71 5.96 -2.73
C GLY A 97 4.88 4.91 -2.00
N LEU A 98 3.82 5.36 -1.34
CA LEU A 98 2.95 4.51 -0.52
C LEU A 98 1.48 4.73 -0.87
N VAL A 99 0.73 3.62 -0.92
CA VAL A 99 -0.74 3.64 -0.92
C VAL A 99 -1.20 2.82 0.28
N LEU A 100 -1.99 3.42 1.17
CA LEU A 100 -2.45 2.78 2.40
C LEU A 100 -3.97 2.67 2.38
N THR A 101 -4.49 1.45 2.49
CA THR A 101 -5.93 1.17 2.46
C THR A 101 -6.39 0.58 3.78
N GLY A 102 -7.35 1.26 4.41
CA GLY A 102 -7.85 0.96 5.74
C GLY A 102 -7.27 1.92 6.78
N GLY A 103 -8.14 2.50 7.62
CA GLY A 103 -7.72 3.51 8.60
C GLY A 103 -6.74 2.99 9.63
N ALA A 104 -7.00 1.82 10.20
CA ALA A 104 -6.12 1.19 11.19
C ALA A 104 -4.77 0.83 10.58
N THR A 105 -4.77 0.34 9.34
CA THR A 105 -3.53 0.03 8.58
C THR A 105 -2.69 1.28 8.37
N ALA A 106 -3.32 2.37 7.93
CA ALA A 106 -2.63 3.63 7.68
C ALA A 106 -1.96 4.16 8.95
N VAL A 107 -2.67 4.14 10.08
CA VAL A 107 -2.12 4.57 11.36
C VAL A 107 -0.93 3.71 11.79
N GLU A 108 -1.06 2.39 11.69
CA GLU A 108 0.00 1.47 12.13
C GLU A 108 1.25 1.57 11.25
N VAL A 109 1.08 1.64 9.93
CA VAL A 109 2.20 1.82 8.99
C VAL A 109 2.89 3.17 9.24
N ALA A 110 2.13 4.26 9.34
CA ALA A 110 2.69 5.59 9.59
C ALA A 110 3.50 5.61 10.88
N ARG A 111 2.94 5.06 11.97
CA ARG A 111 3.63 4.96 13.26
C ARG A 111 4.94 4.19 13.13
N ARG A 112 4.92 3.05 12.46
CA ARG A 112 6.10 2.18 12.30
C ARG A 112 7.20 2.85 11.47
N LEU A 113 6.83 3.71 10.53
CA LEU A 113 7.77 4.52 9.74
C LEU A 113 8.24 5.80 10.45
N GLY A 114 7.80 6.00 11.70
CA GLY A 114 8.17 7.19 12.47
C GLY A 114 7.45 8.46 12.06
N ALA A 115 6.37 8.35 11.32
CA ALA A 115 5.60 9.50 10.88
C ALA A 115 4.63 9.97 11.97
N SER A 116 4.51 11.29 12.12
CA SER A 116 3.59 11.93 13.05
C SER A 116 2.26 12.33 12.40
N GLY A 117 2.17 12.26 11.08
CA GLY A 117 0.96 12.63 10.34
C GLY A 117 1.21 12.67 8.84
N ILE A 118 0.23 13.21 8.12
CA ILE A 118 0.27 13.39 6.68
C ILE A 118 0.01 14.86 6.38
N ARG A 119 0.91 15.48 5.63
CA ARG A 119 0.66 16.82 5.09
C ARG A 119 -0.12 16.65 3.79
N LEU A 120 -1.39 17.03 3.79
CA LEU A 120 -2.26 16.90 2.63
C LEU A 120 -1.86 17.89 1.53
N GLU A 121 -1.81 17.41 0.29
CA GLU A 121 -1.48 18.22 -0.89
C GLU A 121 -2.59 18.22 -1.95
N GLY A 122 -3.55 17.31 -1.85
CA GLY A 122 -4.66 17.21 -2.79
C GLY A 122 -5.40 15.89 -2.68
N GLU A 123 -6.08 15.51 -3.74
CA GLU A 123 -6.84 14.28 -3.84
C GLU A 123 -6.57 13.61 -5.18
N VAL A 124 -6.50 12.29 -5.19
CA VAL A 124 -6.45 11.49 -6.43
C VAL A 124 -7.84 11.48 -7.08
N GLU A 125 -8.85 11.32 -6.27
CA GLU A 125 -10.27 11.46 -6.58
C GLU A 125 -10.97 11.91 -5.32
N THR A 126 -12.22 12.35 -5.41
CA THR A 126 -12.97 12.83 -4.24
C THR A 126 -12.99 11.78 -3.13
N GLY A 127 -12.49 12.14 -1.96
CA GLY A 127 -12.43 11.26 -0.79
C GLY A 127 -11.18 10.38 -0.73
N VAL A 128 -10.24 10.53 -1.65
CA VAL A 128 -8.98 9.78 -1.64
C VAL A 128 -7.81 10.77 -1.58
N PRO A 129 -7.42 11.19 -0.36
CA PRO A 129 -6.38 12.21 -0.19
C PRO A 129 -5.00 11.72 -0.58
N MET A 130 -4.18 12.67 -1.04
CA MET A 130 -2.79 12.49 -1.37
C MET A 130 -1.96 13.56 -0.65
N GLY A 131 -0.81 13.16 -0.15
CA GLY A 131 0.09 14.08 0.54
C GLY A 131 1.47 13.47 0.75
N VAL A 132 2.11 13.88 1.83
CA VAL A 132 3.45 13.43 2.22
C VAL A 132 3.45 13.04 3.68
N LEU A 133 4.05 11.91 4.02
CA LEU A 133 4.28 11.53 5.42
C LEU A 133 5.20 12.55 6.10
N VAL A 134 4.79 13.01 7.27
CA VAL A 134 5.60 13.91 8.11
C VAL A 134 6.44 13.06 9.05
N GLY A 135 7.71 12.91 8.74
CA GLY A 135 8.63 12.08 9.52
C GLY A 135 9.99 11.95 8.87
N PRO A 136 10.84 11.00 9.35
CA PRO A 136 12.21 10.82 8.86
C PRO A 136 12.27 10.48 7.36
N ARG A 137 11.24 9.84 6.84
CA ARG A 137 11.14 9.47 5.43
C ARG A 137 9.86 10.06 4.85
N PRO A 138 9.95 11.19 4.13
CA PRO A 138 8.77 11.91 3.64
C PRO A 138 8.21 11.29 2.36
N TYR A 139 7.71 10.06 2.46
CA TYR A 139 7.10 9.39 1.31
C TYR A 139 5.88 10.14 0.80
N PRO A 140 5.76 10.33 -0.52
CA PRO A 140 4.47 10.60 -1.13
C PRO A 140 3.50 9.47 -0.79
N VAL A 141 2.28 9.81 -0.35
CA VAL A 141 1.32 8.84 0.16
C VAL A 141 -0.09 9.15 -0.31
N VAL A 142 -0.81 8.09 -0.66
CA VAL A 142 -2.25 8.13 -0.90
C VAL A 142 -2.90 7.25 0.16
N THR A 143 -3.96 7.74 0.80
CA THR A 143 -4.74 6.95 1.76
C THR A 143 -6.19 6.85 1.30
N LYS A 144 -6.84 5.73 1.63
CA LYS A 144 -8.27 5.57 1.42
C LYS A 144 -8.89 4.68 2.49
N ALA A 145 -10.15 4.95 2.81
CA ALA A 145 -10.94 4.06 3.65
C ALA A 145 -11.15 2.72 2.93
N GLY A 146 -11.14 1.60 3.68
CA GLY A 146 -11.19 0.27 3.10
C GLY A 146 -12.38 -0.01 2.20
N GLY A 147 -13.58 0.39 2.61
CA GLY A 147 -14.82 0.21 1.86
C GLY A 147 -15.16 1.31 0.87
N PHE A 148 -14.26 2.26 0.67
CA PHE A 148 -14.49 3.43 -0.18
C PHE A 148 -13.90 3.27 -1.58
N GLY A 149 -14.52 3.93 -2.55
CA GLY A 149 -13.99 4.11 -3.89
C GLY A 149 -14.59 3.16 -4.92
N ARG A 150 -14.12 3.32 -6.13
CA ARG A 150 -14.52 2.52 -7.31
C ARG A 150 -13.57 1.34 -7.49
N PRO A 151 -13.91 0.35 -8.33
CA PRO A 151 -13.01 -0.78 -8.61
C PRO A 151 -11.62 -0.37 -9.07
N ASP A 152 -11.46 0.77 -9.76
CA ASP A 152 -10.18 1.27 -10.28
C ASP A 152 -9.47 2.29 -9.38
N THR A 153 -9.96 2.52 -8.15
CA THR A 153 -9.39 3.54 -7.26
C THR A 153 -7.92 3.27 -6.90
N LEU A 154 -7.55 2.03 -6.61
CA LEU A 154 -6.13 1.70 -6.31
C LEU A 154 -5.23 1.86 -7.53
N GLU A 155 -5.71 1.49 -8.72
CA GLU A 155 -4.98 1.73 -9.96
C GLU A 155 -4.73 3.24 -10.14
N GLY A 156 -5.75 4.06 -9.94
CA GLY A 156 -5.63 5.51 -10.00
C GLY A 156 -4.63 6.09 -8.99
N ALA A 157 -4.59 5.51 -7.79
CA ALA A 157 -3.63 5.91 -6.76
C ALA A 157 -2.18 5.60 -7.17
N VAL A 158 -1.93 4.41 -7.71
CA VAL A 158 -0.61 4.03 -8.21
C VAL A 158 -0.20 4.91 -9.39
N GLU A 159 -1.11 5.17 -10.34
CA GLU A 159 -0.86 6.09 -11.46
C GLU A 159 -0.49 7.49 -10.97
N ALA A 160 -1.25 8.02 -10.01
CA ALA A 160 -1.02 9.36 -9.48
C ALA A 160 0.38 9.50 -8.87
N LEU A 161 0.91 8.46 -8.23
CA LEU A 161 2.24 8.47 -7.65
C LEU A 161 3.33 8.14 -8.67
N SER A 162 3.13 7.12 -9.49
CA SER A 162 4.15 6.59 -10.40
C SER A 162 4.26 7.35 -11.71
N GLY A 163 3.23 8.08 -12.12
CA GLY A 163 3.16 8.71 -13.41
C GLY A 163 3.01 7.74 -14.58
N GLU A 164 2.75 6.46 -14.31
CA GLU A 164 2.60 5.43 -15.32
C GLU A 164 1.13 5.27 -15.69
N GLU A 165 0.80 5.55 -16.95
CA GLU A 165 -0.57 5.38 -17.46
C GLU A 165 -0.90 3.89 -17.64
N ARG A 166 -2.15 3.55 -17.37
CA ARG A 166 -2.66 2.20 -17.58
C ARG A 166 -2.66 1.87 -19.08
N ASN A 167 -2.23 0.67 -19.41
CA ASN A 167 -2.52 0.10 -20.72
C ASN A 167 -4.01 -0.21 -20.79
N THR A 168 -4.74 0.58 -21.52
CA THR A 168 -6.16 0.34 -21.81
C THR A 168 -6.32 -0.78 -22.82
#